data_9853f6cc15cb784d3d9408513119fe56
#
_entry.id   9853f6cc15cb784d3d9408513119fe56
#
_cell.length_a   1.000
_cell.length_b   1.000
_cell.length_c   1.000
_cell.angle_alpha   90.00
_cell.angle_beta   90.00
_cell.angle_gamma   90.00
#
_symmetry.space_group_name_H-M   'P 1'
#
loop_
_entity.id
_entity.type
_entity.pdbx_description
1 polymer ?
#
loop_
_entity_poly.entity_id
_entity_poly.type
_entity_poly.pdbx_seq_one_letter_code
_entity_poly.pdbx_strand_id
1 'polypeptide(L)'
;MKQLGDYTGLSEKTIRTKTEQLNDWMKANGLGNITKKQGQGVWLDCTKDQLAAIKETFSGQSITDLSVDLENRNRQLTGKLLKLKPGEIITLQRLADSLYLSPPTVASMLKKISPWFETRHLQITSIRNKGILIAGDEYNYRVAIKDYILYMMPDILEALLGTYAPGIDVLRIRKIIVDAENAWRIELADVSFNMVWIMICLSLSRGNSGALGHFRPGDEEEVQHYNEYSFAQSIYQRIESEYGISIHPDDVSLLSILLLSARKIEGFIGIEDGESTKKYDEDLRYFVKLVIETIDSVLGVDLSLDEILFESLLSHMRSAIFRMKYSTTNSDSISKHVKHEYKQTFLATWSTSNLFEEYYGVQVTEDELAGIALYIQASLIRSKRELPFKALMISRQGLASSQLMMEMIKYSIPEISEIRAVSFHDFKLSQYRELDLIISSVPIPDIDPRIVRISDRISEENTEIIRKKVKEIRRNIPSSDFQFHNLCHQLFEVDLIFFKASVKGKDDLLRLMVNKLVEKGDVNSKYLESVFDREKATTTSIGHGIAIPHGNMMEVNESRIAVAILDHPIEWAGDMVDVVFLLAVKMTSQYEIRRTKQFYKDFLLLTENETNMESLKKLNSPLEVYQYFIR
;
A
#
# COMPACT_ATOMS: atom_id res chain seq x y z
N MET A 1 31.98 23.09 14.84
CA MET A 1 32.01 21.62 15.08
C MET A 1 30.66 21.10 15.52
N LYS A 2 29.99 21.69 16.50
CA LYS A 2 28.67 21.28 16.95
C LYS A 2 27.64 21.30 15.80
N GLN A 3 27.53 22.41 15.04
CA GLN A 3 26.64 22.52 13.88
C GLN A 3 26.92 21.47 12.79
N LEU A 4 28.20 21.14 12.54
CA LEU A 4 28.56 20.06 11.60
C LEU A 4 28.18 18.69 12.18
N GLY A 5 28.26 18.50 13.49
CA GLY A 5 27.80 17.30 14.18
C GLY A 5 26.29 17.13 14.07
N ASP A 6 25.53 18.20 14.33
CA ASP A 6 24.07 18.22 14.22
C ASP A 6 23.62 17.94 12.76
N TYR A 7 24.34 18.50 11.77
CA TYR A 7 24.06 18.30 10.34
C TYR A 7 24.40 16.89 9.84
N THR A 8 25.50 16.29 10.34
CA THR A 8 25.99 14.97 9.86
C THR A 8 25.59 13.80 10.77
N GLY A 9 24.98 14.06 11.92
CA GLY A 9 24.67 13.05 12.94
C GLY A 9 25.90 12.44 13.62
N LEU A 10 27.07 13.04 13.48
CA LEU A 10 28.34 12.57 14.04
C LEU A 10 28.73 13.33 15.33
N SER A 11 29.43 12.64 16.24
CA SER A 11 29.95 13.32 17.46
C SER A 11 30.98 14.40 17.12
N GLU A 12 31.06 15.46 17.93
CA GLU A 12 32.06 16.53 17.71
C GLU A 12 33.50 15.99 17.63
N LYS A 13 33.82 14.95 18.38
CA LYS A 13 35.12 14.28 18.36
C LYS A 13 35.37 13.63 17.00
N THR A 14 34.34 12.91 16.47
CA THR A 14 34.41 12.27 15.16
C THR A 14 34.55 13.32 14.06
N ILE A 15 33.80 14.41 14.13
CA ILE A 15 33.89 15.53 13.17
C ILE A 15 35.28 16.12 13.18
N ARG A 16 35.90 16.33 14.36
CA ARG A 16 37.28 16.85 14.46
C ARG A 16 38.27 15.93 13.71
N THR A 17 38.24 14.65 14.03
CA THR A 17 39.14 13.66 13.42
C THR A 17 38.92 13.57 11.89
N LYS A 18 37.68 13.52 11.47
CA LYS A 18 37.34 13.46 10.04
C LYS A 18 37.72 14.74 9.29
N THR A 19 37.53 15.91 9.92
CA THR A 19 37.95 17.19 9.34
C THR A 19 39.48 17.29 9.24
N GLU A 20 40.23 16.72 10.14
CA GLU A 20 41.70 16.64 10.08
C GLU A 20 42.14 15.73 8.94
N GLN A 21 41.59 14.53 8.86
CA GLN A 21 41.86 13.59 7.75
C GLN A 21 41.51 14.19 6.39
N LEU A 22 40.37 14.87 6.27
CA LEU A 22 39.94 15.54 5.05
C LEU A 22 40.89 16.69 4.70
N ASN A 23 41.32 17.48 5.68
CA ASN A 23 42.27 18.56 5.48
C ASN A 23 43.63 18.06 4.98
N ASP A 24 44.14 16.97 5.55
CA ASP A 24 45.39 16.36 5.09
C ASP A 24 45.28 15.80 3.67
N TRP A 25 44.15 15.17 3.36
CA TRP A 25 43.87 14.69 2.00
C TRP A 25 43.76 15.87 1.00
N MET A 26 43.07 16.95 1.35
CA MET A 26 42.94 18.14 0.50
C MET A 26 44.29 18.80 0.22
N LYS A 27 45.15 18.93 1.25
CA LYS A 27 46.52 19.43 1.09
C LYS A 27 47.36 18.56 0.17
N ALA A 28 47.28 17.23 0.34
CA ALA A 28 48.01 16.29 -0.50
C ALA A 28 47.58 16.32 -1.99
N ASN A 29 46.34 16.71 -2.25
CA ASN A 29 45.81 16.83 -3.62
C ASN A 29 45.79 18.26 -4.16
N GLY A 30 46.37 19.23 -3.45
CA GLY A 30 46.46 20.62 -3.91
C GLY A 30 45.10 21.36 -3.93
N LEU A 31 44.11 20.91 -3.17
CA LEU A 31 42.73 21.39 -3.19
C LEU A 31 42.42 22.49 -2.13
N GLY A 32 43.45 23.07 -1.53
CA GLY A 32 43.32 24.08 -0.46
C GLY A 32 43.36 23.50 0.93
N ASN A 33 42.87 24.26 1.92
CA ASN A 33 42.91 23.83 3.34
C ASN A 33 41.56 24.06 4.01
N ILE A 34 41.32 23.28 5.09
CA ILE A 34 40.25 23.54 6.04
C ILE A 34 40.84 24.31 7.23
N THR A 35 40.46 25.56 7.40
CA THR A 35 40.94 26.44 8.49
C THR A 35 39.93 26.47 9.62
N LYS A 36 40.45 26.39 10.87
CA LYS A 36 39.67 26.43 12.12
C LYS A 36 40.12 27.62 12.95
N LYS A 37 39.17 28.44 13.42
CA LYS A 37 39.48 29.54 14.34
C LYS A 37 38.45 29.62 15.46
N GLN A 38 38.92 29.66 16.68
CA GLN A 38 38.06 29.73 17.86
C GLN A 38 37.20 31.00 17.82
N GLY A 39 35.89 30.85 17.98
CA GLY A 39 34.91 31.93 17.90
C GLY A 39 34.46 32.32 16.49
N GLN A 40 35.15 31.86 15.43
CA GLN A 40 34.79 32.16 14.02
C GLN A 40 34.29 30.93 13.25
N GLY A 41 34.58 29.72 13.73
CA GLY A 41 34.10 28.50 13.09
C GLY A 41 35.14 27.78 12.24
N VAL A 42 34.65 27.04 11.25
CA VAL A 42 35.44 26.24 10.30
C VAL A 42 35.03 26.65 8.89
N TRP A 43 36.01 26.91 8.01
CA TRP A 43 35.77 27.27 6.63
C TRP A 43 36.83 26.66 5.71
N LEU A 44 36.50 26.64 4.43
CA LEU A 44 37.38 26.17 3.37
C LEU A 44 38.19 27.37 2.86
N ASP A 45 39.51 27.25 2.92
CA ASP A 45 40.46 28.24 2.40
C ASP A 45 41.06 27.70 1.09
N CYS A 46 40.52 28.18 -0.05
CA CYS A 46 40.88 27.73 -1.38
C CYS A 46 40.66 28.83 -2.44
N THR A 47 41.38 28.74 -3.55
CA THR A 47 41.17 29.58 -4.73
C THR A 47 39.92 29.21 -5.51
N LYS A 48 39.48 30.06 -6.46
CA LYS A 48 38.32 29.75 -7.31
C LYS A 48 38.53 28.50 -8.15
N ASP A 49 39.73 28.25 -8.63
CA ASP A 49 40.06 27.10 -9.43
C ASP A 49 40.09 25.82 -8.58
N GLN A 50 40.63 25.92 -7.37
CA GLN A 50 40.56 24.82 -6.38
C GLN A 50 39.13 24.50 -5.98
N LEU A 51 38.27 25.52 -5.81
CA LEU A 51 36.86 25.30 -5.50
C LEU A 51 36.11 24.62 -6.68
N ALA A 52 36.47 24.96 -7.92
CA ALA A 52 35.94 24.28 -9.10
C ALA A 52 36.37 22.80 -9.15
N ALA A 53 37.66 22.54 -8.92
CA ALA A 53 38.18 21.15 -8.84
C ALA A 53 37.57 20.34 -7.69
N ILE A 54 37.33 20.95 -6.51
CA ILE A 54 36.61 20.32 -5.40
C ILE A 54 35.17 19.98 -5.81
N LYS A 55 34.46 20.94 -6.44
CA LYS A 55 33.11 20.70 -6.94
C LYS A 55 33.06 19.58 -7.97
N GLU A 56 34.02 19.51 -8.89
CA GLU A 56 34.11 18.47 -9.88
C GLU A 56 34.41 17.10 -9.26
N THR A 57 35.34 17.04 -8.30
CA THR A 57 35.69 15.81 -7.56
C THR A 57 34.51 15.25 -6.75
N PHE A 58 33.65 16.12 -6.22
CA PHE A 58 32.50 15.76 -5.40
C PHE A 58 31.13 15.94 -6.11
N SER A 59 31.09 16.40 -7.36
CA SER A 59 29.86 16.62 -8.12
C SER A 59 29.10 15.32 -8.48
N GLY A 60 29.75 14.16 -8.33
CA GLY A 60 29.09 12.85 -8.42
C GLY A 60 28.42 12.38 -7.13
N GLN A 61 28.63 13.06 -5.99
CA GLN A 61 28.07 12.71 -4.69
C GLN A 61 27.00 13.72 -4.28
N SER A 62 25.77 13.42 -4.60
CA SER A 62 24.63 14.24 -4.17
C SER A 62 24.30 13.99 -2.68
N ILE A 63 23.51 14.88 -2.06
CA ILE A 63 22.95 14.68 -0.69
C ILE A 63 22.19 13.35 -0.60
N THR A 64 21.68 12.82 -1.71
CA THR A 64 21.15 11.48 -1.87
C THR A 64 22.17 10.39 -1.49
N ASP A 65 23.47 10.57 -1.77
CA ASP A 65 24.50 9.57 -1.43
C ASP A 65 24.76 9.47 0.08
N LEU A 66 24.58 10.55 0.82
CA LEU A 66 24.72 10.53 2.29
C LEU A 66 23.54 9.83 2.97
N SER A 67 22.34 9.97 2.43
CA SER A 67 21.17 9.22 2.90
C SER A 67 21.28 7.74 2.54
N VAL A 68 21.77 7.43 1.35
CA VAL A 68 22.08 6.06 0.89
C VAL A 68 23.18 5.43 1.75
N ASP A 69 24.23 6.17 2.14
CA ASP A 69 25.30 5.64 3.02
C ASP A 69 24.79 5.35 4.44
N LEU A 70 23.93 6.21 5.00
CA LEU A 70 23.27 5.98 6.29
C LEU A 70 22.31 4.79 6.25
N GLU A 71 21.55 4.66 5.20
CA GLU A 71 20.64 3.53 4.99
C GLU A 71 21.40 2.22 4.82
N ASN A 72 22.48 2.23 4.04
CA ASN A 72 23.38 1.08 3.90
C ASN A 72 24.03 0.67 5.22
N ARG A 73 24.41 1.63 6.07
CA ARG A 73 24.94 1.34 7.41
C ARG A 73 23.89 0.73 8.33
N ASN A 74 22.65 1.22 8.29
CA ASN A 74 21.56 0.62 9.05
C ASN A 74 21.29 -0.82 8.58
N ARG A 75 21.29 -1.08 7.26
CA ARG A 75 21.19 -2.43 6.69
C ARG A 75 22.34 -3.33 7.17
N GLN A 76 23.58 -2.85 7.16
CA GLN A 76 24.74 -3.60 7.66
C GLN A 76 24.63 -3.92 9.17
N LEU A 77 24.19 -2.96 9.98
CA LEU A 77 23.98 -3.19 11.41
C LEU A 77 22.87 -4.23 11.65
N THR A 78 21.74 -4.11 10.95
CA THR A 78 20.64 -5.10 11.00
C THR A 78 21.15 -6.49 10.65
N GLY A 79 21.87 -6.63 9.53
CA GLY A 79 22.43 -7.91 9.12
C GLY A 79 23.41 -8.52 10.12
N LYS A 80 24.23 -7.69 10.81
CA LYS A 80 25.13 -8.20 11.85
C LYS A 80 24.38 -8.67 13.09
N LEU A 81 23.33 -7.99 13.47
CA LEU A 81 22.47 -8.38 14.60
C LEU A 81 21.73 -9.69 14.30
N LEU A 82 21.21 -9.86 13.09
CA LEU A 82 20.51 -11.09 12.67
C LEU A 82 21.44 -12.33 12.55
N LYS A 83 22.77 -12.15 12.54
CA LYS A 83 23.73 -13.26 12.62
C LYS A 83 23.94 -13.81 14.03
N LEU A 84 23.51 -13.07 15.05
CA LEU A 84 23.57 -13.54 16.44
C LEU A 84 22.61 -14.72 16.63
N LYS A 85 23.01 -15.67 17.44
CA LYS A 85 22.08 -16.73 17.87
C LYS A 85 21.06 -16.15 18.87
N PRO A 86 19.86 -16.71 18.98
CA PRO A 86 18.90 -16.31 20.00
C PRO A 86 19.55 -16.30 21.40
N GLY A 87 19.44 -15.16 22.09
CA GLY A 87 20.06 -14.97 23.43
C GLY A 87 21.57 -14.69 23.44
N GLU A 88 22.23 -14.66 22.29
CA GLU A 88 23.66 -14.28 22.21
C GLU A 88 23.83 -12.78 22.49
N ILE A 89 24.79 -12.46 23.38
CA ILE A 89 25.06 -11.08 23.79
C ILE A 89 26.28 -10.55 23.04
N ILE A 90 26.12 -9.38 22.40
CA ILE A 90 27.23 -8.66 21.78
C ILE A 90 27.44 -7.30 22.47
N THR A 91 28.68 -6.91 22.71
CA THR A 91 28.97 -5.59 23.29
C THR A 91 28.85 -4.48 22.25
N LEU A 92 28.41 -3.28 22.71
CA LEU A 92 28.33 -2.11 21.84
C LEU A 92 29.67 -1.77 21.20
N GLN A 93 30.79 -2.00 21.92
CA GLN A 93 32.14 -1.81 21.38
C GLN A 93 32.42 -2.77 20.21
N ARG A 94 32.14 -4.07 20.36
CA ARG A 94 32.34 -5.05 19.27
C ARG A 94 31.51 -4.72 18.03
N LEU A 95 30.27 -4.26 18.19
CA LEU A 95 29.46 -3.79 17.06
C LEU A 95 30.08 -2.56 16.40
N ALA A 96 30.54 -1.59 17.21
CA ALA A 96 31.17 -0.38 16.73
C ALA A 96 32.48 -0.68 15.96
N ASP A 97 33.35 -1.51 16.51
CA ASP A 97 34.58 -1.94 15.85
C ASP A 97 34.30 -2.65 14.53
N SER A 98 33.28 -3.53 14.51
CA SER A 98 32.91 -4.29 13.32
C SER A 98 32.31 -3.46 12.18
N LEU A 99 31.87 -2.26 12.48
CA LEU A 99 31.29 -1.29 11.52
C LEU A 99 32.19 -0.09 11.28
N TYR A 100 33.37 -0.05 11.93
CA TYR A 100 34.29 1.09 11.90
C TYR A 100 33.61 2.40 12.35
N LEU A 101 32.76 2.31 13.39
CA LEU A 101 31.98 3.42 13.95
C LEU A 101 32.31 3.65 15.43
N SER A 102 31.86 4.77 15.98
CA SER A 102 31.94 5.01 17.41
C SER A 102 30.76 4.34 18.16
N PRO A 103 30.94 3.87 19.42
CA PRO A 103 29.81 3.31 20.20
C PRO A 103 28.60 4.23 20.33
N PRO A 104 28.72 5.56 20.52
CA PRO A 104 27.58 6.48 20.53
C PRO A 104 26.82 6.49 19.20
N THR A 105 27.53 6.40 18.06
CA THR A 105 26.92 6.33 16.72
C THR A 105 26.09 5.05 16.58
N VAL A 106 26.65 3.90 16.97
CA VAL A 106 25.93 2.63 16.93
C VAL A 106 24.72 2.65 17.86
N ALA A 107 24.83 3.25 19.04
CA ALA A 107 23.70 3.40 19.97
C ALA A 107 22.56 4.24 19.36
N SER A 108 22.88 5.29 18.60
CA SER A 108 21.89 6.09 17.86
C SER A 108 21.24 5.29 16.72
N MET A 109 22.04 4.50 15.99
CA MET A 109 21.54 3.64 14.90
C MET A 109 20.62 2.53 15.44
N LEU A 110 20.96 1.90 16.57
CA LEU A 110 20.12 0.89 17.22
C LEU A 110 18.71 1.43 17.50
N LYS A 111 18.59 2.67 17.99
CA LYS A 111 17.28 3.30 18.21
C LYS A 111 16.49 3.47 16.91
N LYS A 112 17.18 3.74 15.79
CA LYS A 112 16.53 3.92 14.48
C LYS A 112 16.04 2.60 13.88
N ILE A 113 16.77 1.49 14.08
CA ILE A 113 16.40 0.18 13.57
C ILE A 113 15.51 -0.62 14.51
N SER A 114 15.37 -0.22 15.80
CA SER A 114 14.52 -0.93 16.78
C SER A 114 13.09 -1.14 16.29
N PRO A 115 12.39 -0.14 15.71
CA PRO A 115 11.03 -0.34 15.20
C PRO A 115 10.92 -1.44 14.15
N TRP A 116 11.94 -1.63 13.31
CA TRP A 116 11.98 -2.70 12.31
C TRP A 116 12.00 -4.10 12.95
N PHE A 117 12.70 -4.27 14.08
CA PHE A 117 12.67 -5.50 14.86
C PHE A 117 11.35 -5.68 15.61
N GLU A 118 10.82 -4.60 16.19
CA GLU A 118 9.56 -4.61 16.95
C GLU A 118 8.37 -5.03 16.08
N THR A 119 8.30 -4.56 14.83
CA THR A 119 7.27 -4.98 13.87
C THR A 119 7.35 -6.47 13.50
N ARG A 120 8.44 -7.15 13.85
CA ARG A 120 8.67 -8.60 13.67
C ARG A 120 8.68 -9.37 14.99
N HIS A 121 8.08 -8.77 16.02
CA HIS A 121 8.01 -9.34 17.38
C HIS A 121 9.39 -9.70 17.97
N LEU A 122 10.44 -8.97 17.55
CA LEU A 122 11.78 -9.06 18.10
C LEU A 122 12.12 -7.77 18.84
N GLN A 123 12.86 -7.87 19.95
CA GLN A 123 13.25 -6.72 20.74
C GLN A 123 14.76 -6.63 20.90
N ILE A 124 15.33 -5.45 20.62
CA ILE A 124 16.74 -5.15 20.94
C ILE A 124 16.82 -4.76 22.41
N THR A 125 17.33 -5.66 23.24
CA THR A 125 17.42 -5.48 24.70
C THR A 125 18.84 -5.19 25.12
N SER A 126 19.05 -4.14 25.93
CA SER A 126 20.33 -3.81 26.54
C SER A 126 20.46 -4.42 27.92
N ILE A 127 21.48 -5.22 28.14
CA ILE A 127 21.80 -5.79 29.46
C ILE A 127 22.94 -4.97 30.08
N ARG A 128 22.67 -4.43 31.26
CA ARG A 128 23.62 -3.58 31.97
C ARG A 128 24.98 -4.29 32.13
N ASN A 129 26.06 -3.64 31.70
CA ASN A 129 27.45 -4.11 31.74
C ASN A 129 27.75 -5.40 30.93
N LYS A 130 26.81 -5.94 30.15
CA LYS A 130 27.04 -7.13 29.35
C LYS A 130 26.98 -6.85 27.85
N GLY A 131 26.06 -6.01 27.41
CA GLY A 131 25.89 -5.69 26.00
C GLY A 131 24.45 -5.71 25.54
N ILE A 132 24.23 -6.10 24.31
CA ILE A 132 22.94 -6.08 23.60
C ILE A 132 22.64 -7.49 23.15
N LEU A 133 21.37 -7.89 23.24
CA LEU A 133 20.85 -9.11 22.63
C LEU A 133 19.57 -8.79 21.88
N ILE A 134 19.19 -9.68 20.98
CA ILE A 134 17.86 -9.72 20.38
C ILE A 134 17.03 -10.75 21.15
N ALA A 135 15.91 -10.30 21.72
CA ALA A 135 14.94 -11.16 22.37
C ALA A 135 13.78 -11.44 21.40
N GLY A 136 13.30 -12.68 21.39
CA GLY A 136 12.20 -13.17 20.56
C GLY A 136 12.35 -14.67 20.31
N ASP A 137 11.36 -15.26 19.67
CA ASP A 137 11.41 -16.69 19.36
C ASP A 137 12.07 -16.97 18.01
N GLU A 138 12.36 -18.24 17.77
CA GLU A 138 13.07 -18.70 16.58
C GLU A 138 12.31 -18.41 15.28
N TYR A 139 10.99 -18.55 15.30
CA TYR A 139 10.16 -18.23 14.14
C TYR A 139 10.30 -16.78 13.71
N ASN A 140 10.16 -15.84 14.66
CA ASN A 140 10.31 -14.41 14.41
C ASN A 140 11.72 -14.06 13.93
N TYR A 141 12.73 -14.77 14.41
CA TYR A 141 14.10 -14.65 13.89
C TYR A 141 14.19 -15.07 12.42
N ARG A 142 13.63 -16.23 12.05
CA ARG A 142 13.62 -16.71 10.66
C ARG A 142 12.87 -15.73 9.75
N VAL A 143 11.72 -15.21 10.21
CA VAL A 143 10.95 -14.19 9.49
C VAL A 143 11.78 -12.91 9.30
N ALA A 144 12.46 -12.44 10.34
CA ALA A 144 13.30 -11.25 10.23
C ALA A 144 14.50 -11.44 9.28
N ILE A 145 15.15 -12.61 9.31
CA ILE A 145 16.23 -12.94 8.34
C ILE A 145 15.68 -13.01 6.92
N LYS A 146 14.54 -13.66 6.71
CA LYS A 146 13.86 -13.73 5.41
C LYS A 146 13.58 -12.33 4.88
N ASP A 147 12.97 -11.46 5.68
CA ASP A 147 12.64 -10.10 5.28
C ASP A 147 13.89 -9.25 5.01
N TYR A 148 14.94 -9.43 5.80
CA TYR A 148 16.21 -8.78 5.55
C TYR A 148 16.79 -9.16 4.18
N ILE A 149 16.80 -10.45 3.85
CA ILE A 149 17.33 -10.94 2.57
C ILE A 149 16.47 -10.48 1.40
N LEU A 150 15.15 -10.66 1.48
CA LEU A 150 14.21 -10.36 0.39
C LEU A 150 14.07 -8.87 0.10
N TYR A 151 13.96 -8.03 1.13
CA TYR A 151 13.55 -6.64 0.95
C TYR A 151 14.67 -5.63 1.17
N MET A 152 15.65 -5.96 2.02
CA MET A 152 16.78 -5.06 2.24
C MET A 152 17.96 -5.31 1.30
N MET A 153 18.15 -6.55 0.86
CA MET A 153 19.33 -6.97 0.09
C MET A 153 18.98 -7.93 -1.06
N PRO A 154 17.99 -7.61 -1.92
CA PRO A 154 17.50 -8.53 -2.95
C PRO A 154 18.56 -8.88 -3.99
N ASP A 155 19.46 -7.95 -4.33
CA ASP A 155 20.48 -8.13 -5.39
C ASP A 155 21.52 -9.20 -5.08
N ILE A 156 21.69 -9.55 -3.80
CA ILE A 156 22.68 -10.52 -3.32
C ILE A 156 22.05 -11.66 -2.52
N LEU A 157 20.77 -11.98 -2.80
CA LEU A 157 19.96 -12.94 -2.06
C LEU A 157 20.70 -14.27 -1.86
N GLU A 158 21.19 -14.89 -2.93
CA GLU A 158 21.84 -16.21 -2.90
C GLU A 158 23.10 -16.22 -2.01
N ALA A 159 23.96 -15.21 -2.17
CA ALA A 159 25.20 -15.09 -1.39
C ALA A 159 24.89 -14.87 0.11
N LEU A 160 23.86 -14.07 0.40
CA LEU A 160 23.42 -13.86 1.77
C LEU A 160 22.79 -15.11 2.36
N LEU A 161 21.96 -15.80 1.60
CA LEU A 161 21.32 -17.03 2.07
C LEU A 161 22.36 -18.06 2.48
N GLY A 162 23.44 -18.26 1.68
CA GLY A 162 24.57 -19.09 2.07
C GLY A 162 25.28 -18.64 3.35
N THR A 163 25.25 -17.35 3.65
CA THR A 163 25.82 -16.79 4.90
C THR A 163 24.91 -17.05 6.11
N TYR A 164 23.57 -16.98 5.96
CA TYR A 164 22.61 -17.17 7.05
C TYR A 164 22.19 -18.64 7.24
N ALA A 165 22.43 -19.49 6.24
CA ALA A 165 22.19 -20.94 6.29
C ALA A 165 23.51 -21.71 6.09
N PRO A 166 24.49 -21.58 7.00
CA PRO A 166 25.79 -22.25 6.86
C PRO A 166 25.63 -23.78 6.88
N GLY A 167 26.37 -24.44 5.99
CA GLY A 167 26.34 -25.90 5.87
C GLY A 167 25.20 -26.45 4.98
N ILE A 168 24.35 -25.59 4.43
CA ILE A 168 23.28 -25.98 3.50
C ILE A 168 23.70 -25.61 2.07
N ASP A 169 23.56 -26.55 1.15
CA ASP A 169 23.68 -26.30 -0.29
C ASP A 169 22.39 -25.63 -0.77
N VAL A 170 22.40 -24.29 -0.74
CA VAL A 170 21.21 -23.48 -1.04
C VAL A 170 20.72 -23.66 -2.48
N LEU A 171 21.64 -23.91 -3.44
CA LEU A 171 21.28 -24.17 -4.85
C LEU A 171 20.63 -25.53 -5.02
N ARG A 172 21.08 -26.53 -4.25
CA ARG A 172 20.48 -27.86 -4.25
C ARG A 172 19.03 -27.79 -3.72
N ILE A 173 18.81 -27.06 -2.62
CA ILE A 173 17.45 -26.84 -2.10
C ILE A 173 16.57 -26.15 -3.14
N ARG A 174 17.09 -25.10 -3.80
CA ARG A 174 16.36 -24.43 -4.89
C ARG A 174 15.92 -25.41 -5.98
N LYS A 175 16.81 -26.32 -6.38
CA LYS A 175 16.49 -27.33 -7.39
C LYS A 175 15.42 -28.31 -6.91
N ILE A 176 15.44 -28.74 -5.65
CA ILE A 176 14.42 -29.61 -5.06
C ILE A 176 13.04 -28.96 -5.14
N ILE A 177 12.96 -27.66 -4.83
CA ILE A 177 11.68 -26.91 -4.91
C ILE A 177 11.19 -26.86 -6.35
N VAL A 178 12.01 -26.49 -7.32
CA VAL A 178 11.65 -26.44 -8.74
C VAL A 178 11.18 -27.82 -9.26
N ASP A 179 11.89 -28.88 -8.89
CA ASP A 179 11.50 -30.26 -9.27
C ASP A 179 10.14 -30.64 -8.65
N ALA A 180 9.85 -30.17 -7.43
CA ALA A 180 8.56 -30.39 -6.77
C ALA A 180 7.44 -29.60 -7.45
N GLU A 181 7.67 -28.32 -7.80
CA GLU A 181 6.71 -27.50 -8.57
C GLU A 181 6.31 -28.19 -9.88
N ASN A 182 7.31 -28.68 -10.61
CA ASN A 182 7.07 -29.42 -11.87
C ASN A 182 6.26 -30.72 -11.64
N ALA A 183 6.55 -31.46 -10.57
CA ALA A 183 5.85 -32.71 -10.27
C ALA A 183 4.39 -32.48 -9.86
N TRP A 184 4.11 -31.39 -9.14
CA TRP A 184 2.77 -31.03 -8.65
C TRP A 184 2.01 -30.10 -9.60
N ARG A 185 2.63 -29.66 -10.70
CA ARG A 185 2.06 -28.70 -11.68
C ARG A 185 1.58 -27.41 -11.00
N ILE A 186 2.42 -26.87 -10.16
CA ILE A 186 2.20 -25.61 -9.44
C ILE A 186 3.33 -24.66 -9.82
N GLU A 187 3.04 -23.37 -9.92
CA GLU A 187 4.03 -22.34 -10.17
C GLU A 187 3.86 -21.20 -9.16
N LEU A 188 4.87 -20.99 -8.31
CA LEU A 188 4.91 -19.90 -7.36
C LEU A 188 5.40 -18.62 -8.05
N ALA A 189 4.83 -17.47 -7.69
CA ALA A 189 5.40 -16.20 -8.11
C ALA A 189 6.81 -16.02 -7.50
N ASP A 190 7.74 -15.38 -8.22
CA ASP A 190 9.15 -15.25 -7.83
C ASP A 190 9.39 -14.86 -6.38
N VAL A 191 8.64 -13.86 -5.88
CA VAL A 191 8.76 -13.40 -4.49
C VAL A 191 8.36 -14.51 -3.51
N SER A 192 7.29 -15.25 -3.81
CA SER A 192 6.82 -16.37 -2.98
C SER A 192 7.77 -17.57 -3.05
N PHE A 193 8.30 -17.87 -4.23
CA PHE A 193 9.34 -18.89 -4.40
C PHE A 193 10.57 -18.59 -3.55
N ASN A 194 11.10 -17.36 -3.63
CA ASN A 194 12.25 -16.94 -2.84
C ASN A 194 11.97 -17.00 -1.34
N MET A 195 10.76 -16.62 -0.90
CA MET A 195 10.34 -16.74 0.49
C MET A 195 10.38 -18.20 0.97
N VAL A 196 9.81 -19.12 0.22
CA VAL A 196 9.80 -20.57 0.50
C VAL A 196 11.23 -21.09 0.54
N TRP A 197 12.06 -20.76 -0.46
CA TRP A 197 13.45 -21.19 -0.54
C TRP A 197 14.27 -20.73 0.66
N ILE A 198 14.18 -19.46 1.04
CA ILE A 198 14.89 -18.92 2.21
C ILE A 198 14.42 -19.63 3.48
N MET A 199 13.12 -19.78 3.68
CA MET A 199 12.59 -20.37 4.91
C MET A 199 12.97 -21.84 5.06
N ILE A 200 12.98 -22.64 3.99
CA ILE A 200 13.49 -24.02 4.01
C ILE A 200 14.98 -24.04 4.38
N CYS A 201 15.82 -23.22 3.74
CA CYS A 201 17.25 -23.17 4.05
C CYS A 201 17.51 -22.76 5.52
N LEU A 202 16.76 -21.81 6.04
CA LEU A 202 16.84 -21.39 7.44
C LEU A 202 16.37 -22.48 8.40
N SER A 203 15.27 -23.17 8.08
CA SER A 203 14.77 -24.31 8.85
C SER A 203 15.86 -25.39 8.98
N LEU A 204 16.48 -25.77 7.89
CA LEU A 204 17.53 -26.80 7.88
C LEU A 204 18.80 -26.38 8.64
N SER A 205 19.23 -25.13 8.49
CA SER A 205 20.47 -24.64 9.11
C SER A 205 20.32 -24.32 10.60
N ARG A 206 19.15 -23.84 11.02
CA ARG A 206 18.86 -23.40 12.39
C ARG A 206 18.04 -24.46 13.15
N GLY A 207 17.72 -25.56 12.51
CA GLY A 207 16.79 -26.59 12.98
C GLY A 207 17.09 -27.18 14.34
N ASN A 208 16.11 -27.89 14.91
CA ASN A 208 16.05 -28.56 16.21
C ASN A 208 15.96 -27.66 17.45
N SER A 209 15.64 -26.42 17.35
CA SER A 209 15.37 -25.61 18.54
C SER A 209 13.94 -25.66 19.04
N GLY A 210 13.16 -26.72 18.76
CA GLY A 210 11.87 -27.03 19.45
C GLY A 210 10.91 -25.86 19.71
N ALA A 211 11.04 -24.76 19.00
CA ALA A 211 10.53 -23.46 19.37
C ALA A 211 9.56 -22.87 18.32
N LEU A 212 8.71 -23.71 17.76
CA LEU A 212 7.66 -23.25 16.85
C LEU A 212 6.32 -23.04 17.58
N GLY A 213 6.35 -22.55 18.80
CA GLY A 213 5.18 -22.27 19.63
C GLY A 213 4.26 -21.14 19.12
N HIS A 214 4.10 -20.97 17.80
CA HIS A 214 3.30 -19.92 17.20
C HIS A 214 2.01 -20.37 16.52
N PHE A 215 1.79 -21.67 16.48
CA PHE A 215 0.48 -22.16 16.04
C PHE A 215 -0.57 -21.89 17.12
N ARG A 216 -1.70 -21.30 16.71
CA ARG A 216 -2.88 -21.31 17.57
C ARG A 216 -3.35 -22.76 17.70
N PRO A 217 -3.90 -23.16 18.86
CA PRO A 217 -4.49 -24.48 18.98
C PRO A 217 -5.49 -24.76 17.86
N GLY A 218 -5.27 -25.82 17.09
CA GLY A 218 -6.07 -26.21 15.93
C GLY A 218 -5.53 -25.81 14.56
N ASP A 219 -4.60 -24.85 14.45
CA ASP A 219 -4.02 -24.43 13.16
C ASP A 219 -3.27 -25.58 12.47
N GLU A 220 -2.59 -26.43 13.24
CA GLU A 220 -1.86 -27.59 12.70
C GLU A 220 -2.79 -28.63 12.07
N GLU A 221 -3.94 -28.90 12.70
CA GLU A 221 -4.96 -29.81 12.17
C GLU A 221 -5.61 -29.20 10.92
N GLU A 222 -5.87 -27.89 10.93
CA GLU A 222 -6.49 -27.18 9.81
C GLU A 222 -5.61 -27.28 8.53
N VAL A 223 -4.31 -27.01 8.63
CA VAL A 223 -3.44 -26.98 7.46
C VAL A 223 -3.20 -28.34 6.82
N GLN A 224 -3.34 -29.45 7.57
CA GLN A 224 -3.17 -30.81 7.05
C GLN A 224 -4.23 -31.22 6.02
N HIS A 225 -5.35 -30.50 5.97
CA HIS A 225 -6.43 -30.76 5.01
C HIS A 225 -6.20 -30.16 3.63
N TYR A 226 -5.17 -29.29 3.46
CA TYR A 226 -4.88 -28.61 2.20
C TYR A 226 -3.80 -29.33 1.39
N ASN A 227 -3.89 -29.21 0.06
CA ASN A 227 -2.91 -29.78 -0.85
C ASN A 227 -1.50 -29.20 -0.64
N GLU A 228 -1.40 -27.97 -0.14
CA GLU A 228 -0.17 -27.32 0.25
C GLU A 228 0.59 -28.09 1.34
N TYR A 229 -0.10 -28.78 2.23
CA TYR A 229 0.54 -29.64 3.22
C TYR A 229 1.21 -30.85 2.58
N SER A 230 0.53 -31.55 1.69
CA SER A 230 1.08 -32.67 0.95
C SER A 230 2.24 -32.25 0.06
N PHE A 231 2.14 -31.06 -0.54
CA PHE A 231 3.22 -30.46 -1.33
C PHE A 231 4.44 -30.13 -0.44
N ALA A 232 4.25 -29.48 0.71
CA ALA A 232 5.31 -29.22 1.69
C ALA A 232 5.98 -30.51 2.16
N GLN A 233 5.17 -31.53 2.47
CA GLN A 233 5.66 -32.85 2.89
C GLN A 233 6.52 -33.51 1.80
N SER A 234 6.12 -33.42 0.53
CA SER A 234 6.90 -33.97 -0.59
C SER A 234 8.26 -33.32 -0.75
N ILE A 235 8.37 -32.00 -0.54
CA ILE A 235 9.64 -31.27 -0.55
C ILE A 235 10.55 -31.76 0.57
N TYR A 236 10.03 -31.82 1.81
CA TYR A 236 10.82 -32.24 2.96
C TYR A 236 11.20 -33.72 2.92
N GLN A 237 10.35 -34.62 2.47
CA GLN A 237 10.70 -36.04 2.27
C GLN A 237 11.89 -36.21 1.31
N ARG A 238 11.95 -35.40 0.25
CA ARG A 238 13.08 -35.42 -0.66
C ARG A 238 14.34 -34.88 0.00
N ILE A 239 14.23 -33.83 0.80
CA ILE A 239 15.37 -33.30 1.58
C ILE A 239 15.85 -34.32 2.59
N GLU A 240 14.96 -34.98 3.34
CA GLU A 240 15.29 -36.03 4.29
C GLU A 240 16.06 -37.17 3.63
N SER A 241 15.60 -37.62 2.45
CA SER A 241 16.24 -38.71 1.71
C SER A 241 17.61 -38.33 1.19
N GLU A 242 17.86 -37.09 0.80
CA GLU A 242 19.13 -36.63 0.25
C GLU A 242 20.17 -36.27 1.32
N TYR A 243 19.74 -35.70 2.44
CA TYR A 243 20.62 -35.21 3.50
C TYR A 243 20.75 -36.17 4.69
N GLY A 244 19.91 -37.21 4.77
CA GLY A 244 19.92 -38.18 5.86
C GLY A 244 19.51 -37.54 7.21
N ILE A 245 18.65 -36.52 7.18
CA ILE A 245 18.15 -35.80 8.35
C ILE A 245 16.67 -36.11 8.56
N SER A 246 16.15 -35.82 9.75
CA SER A 246 14.72 -35.87 10.04
C SER A 246 14.18 -34.46 10.24
N ILE A 247 13.06 -34.15 9.63
CA ILE A 247 12.40 -32.84 9.69
C ILE A 247 11.31 -32.89 10.76
N HIS A 248 11.22 -31.84 11.57
CA HIS A 248 10.16 -31.75 12.57
C HIS A 248 8.81 -31.48 11.88
N PRO A 249 7.69 -32.13 12.33
CA PRO A 249 6.36 -31.91 11.76
C PRO A 249 5.94 -30.43 11.72
N ASP A 250 6.32 -29.64 12.72
CA ASP A 250 6.05 -28.19 12.77
C ASP A 250 6.66 -27.44 11.59
N ASP A 251 7.85 -27.86 11.10
CA ASP A 251 8.45 -27.23 9.91
C ASP A 251 7.63 -27.52 8.64
N VAL A 252 7.00 -28.70 8.54
CA VAL A 252 6.07 -29.04 7.45
C VAL A 252 4.82 -28.16 7.54
N SER A 253 4.23 -28.04 8.72
CA SER A 253 3.05 -27.19 8.95
C SER A 253 3.36 -25.72 8.65
N LEU A 254 4.53 -25.23 9.09
CA LEU A 254 4.98 -23.87 8.79
C LEU A 254 5.16 -23.65 7.30
N LEU A 255 5.80 -24.56 6.59
CA LEU A 255 5.96 -24.47 5.13
C LEU A 255 4.59 -24.49 4.45
N SER A 256 3.65 -25.28 4.93
CA SER A 256 2.28 -25.34 4.41
C SER A 256 1.56 -23.99 4.54
N ILE A 257 1.69 -23.31 5.69
CA ILE A 257 1.15 -21.95 5.90
C ILE A 257 1.79 -20.96 4.93
N LEU A 258 3.10 -21.03 4.72
CA LEU A 258 3.78 -20.17 3.75
C LEU A 258 3.28 -20.41 2.33
N LEU A 259 3.04 -21.67 1.95
CA LEU A 259 2.51 -22.04 0.64
C LEU A 259 1.04 -21.64 0.46
N LEU A 260 0.22 -21.76 1.51
CA LEU A 260 -1.16 -21.24 1.52
C LEU A 260 -1.20 -19.72 1.38
N SER A 261 -0.22 -19.02 1.98
CA SER A 261 -0.07 -17.57 1.90
C SER A 261 0.61 -17.10 0.62
N ALA A 262 1.21 -18.00 -0.16
CA ALA A 262 2.00 -17.68 -1.34
C ALA A 262 1.13 -17.18 -2.50
N ARG A 263 1.65 -16.21 -3.27
CA ARG A 263 1.09 -15.85 -4.58
C ARG A 263 1.53 -16.91 -5.59
N LYS A 264 0.58 -17.45 -6.33
CA LYS A 264 0.80 -18.48 -7.34
C LYS A 264 0.51 -17.90 -8.73
N ILE A 265 1.28 -18.29 -9.72
CA ILE A 265 1.00 -18.02 -11.13
C ILE A 265 0.02 -19.08 -11.63
N GLU A 266 0.31 -20.36 -11.30
CA GLU A 266 -0.60 -21.50 -11.53
C GLU A 266 -0.81 -22.25 -10.22
N GLY A 267 -2.06 -22.63 -9.95
CA GLY A 267 -2.44 -23.41 -8.76
C GLY A 267 -2.44 -24.92 -9.03
N PHE A 268 -2.82 -25.71 -8.04
CA PHE A 268 -2.92 -27.16 -8.16
C PHE A 268 -3.94 -27.58 -9.22
N ILE A 269 -3.47 -28.17 -10.33
CA ILE A 269 -4.32 -28.60 -11.46
C ILE A 269 -4.62 -30.10 -11.30
N GLY A 270 -5.91 -30.44 -11.21
CA GLY A 270 -6.41 -31.82 -11.26
C GLY A 270 -6.23 -32.65 -9.98
N ILE A 271 -5.98 -32.01 -8.85
CA ILE A 271 -5.95 -32.66 -7.54
C ILE A 271 -7.27 -32.34 -6.84
N GLU A 272 -8.07 -33.36 -6.54
CA GLU A 272 -9.31 -33.18 -5.78
C GLU A 272 -8.99 -32.86 -4.32
N ASP A 273 -9.53 -31.75 -3.83
CA ASP A 273 -9.44 -31.35 -2.44
C ASP A 273 -10.35 -32.24 -1.56
N GLY A 274 -9.97 -32.43 -0.28
CA GLY A 274 -10.77 -33.16 0.70
C GLY A 274 -12.11 -32.48 1.05
N GLU A 275 -13.00 -33.16 1.78
CA GLU A 275 -14.32 -32.61 2.16
C GLU A 275 -14.24 -31.30 2.96
N SER A 276 -13.25 -31.17 3.84
CA SER A 276 -13.04 -29.94 4.64
C SER A 276 -12.67 -28.76 3.77
N THR A 277 -11.86 -28.99 2.73
CA THR A 277 -11.47 -27.96 1.76
C THR A 277 -12.66 -27.54 0.91
N LYS A 278 -13.54 -28.48 0.53
CA LYS A 278 -14.77 -28.14 -0.21
C LYS A 278 -15.68 -27.18 0.56
N LYS A 279 -15.86 -27.40 1.87
CA LYS A 279 -16.66 -26.50 2.71
C LYS A 279 -16.02 -25.11 2.83
N TYR A 280 -14.71 -25.06 3.05
CA TYR A 280 -13.97 -23.79 3.08
C TYR A 280 -14.11 -23.04 1.74
N ASP A 281 -14.03 -23.74 0.62
CA ASP A 281 -14.19 -23.15 -0.70
C ASP A 281 -15.62 -22.64 -0.95
N GLU A 282 -16.64 -23.30 -0.41
CA GLU A 282 -18.03 -22.81 -0.47
C GLU A 282 -18.21 -21.52 0.33
N ASP A 283 -17.69 -21.46 1.55
CA ASP A 283 -17.73 -20.27 2.39
C ASP A 283 -16.95 -19.12 1.74
N LEU A 284 -15.78 -19.41 1.17
CA LEU A 284 -14.96 -18.43 0.46
C LEU A 284 -15.64 -17.93 -0.82
N ARG A 285 -16.29 -18.81 -1.59
CA ARG A 285 -17.09 -18.42 -2.78
C ARG A 285 -18.23 -17.47 -2.41
N TYR A 286 -18.92 -17.76 -1.31
CA TYR A 286 -19.95 -16.87 -0.78
C TYR A 286 -19.36 -15.51 -0.39
N PHE A 287 -18.25 -15.50 0.32
CA PHE A 287 -17.56 -14.29 0.74
C PHE A 287 -17.12 -13.42 -0.45
N VAL A 288 -16.51 -14.04 -1.48
CA VAL A 288 -16.11 -13.32 -2.72
C VAL A 288 -17.31 -12.70 -3.43
N LYS A 289 -18.44 -13.39 -3.50
CA LYS A 289 -19.69 -12.81 -4.05
C LYS A 289 -20.12 -11.58 -3.25
N LEU A 290 -20.09 -11.66 -1.93
CA LEU A 290 -20.47 -10.55 -1.06
C LEU A 290 -19.52 -9.34 -1.22
N VAL A 291 -18.22 -9.59 -1.40
CA VAL A 291 -17.22 -8.55 -1.70
C VAL A 291 -17.55 -7.87 -3.04
N ILE A 292 -17.80 -8.65 -4.11
CA ILE A 292 -18.16 -8.11 -5.42
C ILE A 292 -19.45 -7.29 -5.33
N GLU A 293 -20.52 -7.82 -4.72
CA GLU A 293 -21.81 -7.13 -4.54
C GLU A 293 -21.67 -5.82 -3.76
N THR A 294 -20.76 -5.79 -2.78
CA THR A 294 -20.48 -4.58 -2.02
C THR A 294 -19.82 -3.53 -2.89
N ILE A 295 -18.80 -3.91 -3.65
CA ILE A 295 -18.07 -3.04 -4.58
C ILE A 295 -19.01 -2.54 -5.70
N ASP A 296 -19.85 -3.43 -6.28
CA ASP A 296 -20.85 -3.07 -7.27
C ASP A 296 -21.78 -1.97 -6.78
N SER A 297 -22.26 -2.12 -5.54
CA SER A 297 -23.19 -1.16 -4.97
C SER A 297 -22.56 0.22 -4.75
N VAL A 298 -21.24 0.26 -4.47
CA VAL A 298 -20.48 1.52 -4.27
C VAL A 298 -20.15 2.17 -5.61
N LEU A 299 -19.65 1.39 -6.58
CA LEU A 299 -19.30 1.89 -7.92
C LEU A 299 -20.52 2.17 -8.79
N GLY A 300 -21.69 1.58 -8.49
CA GLY A 300 -22.90 1.69 -9.30
C GLY A 300 -22.79 0.91 -10.63
N VAL A 301 -21.99 -0.14 -10.65
CA VAL A 301 -21.78 -1.04 -11.81
C VAL A 301 -22.20 -2.45 -11.43
N ASP A 302 -22.41 -3.32 -12.41
CA ASP A 302 -22.69 -4.74 -12.19
C ASP A 302 -21.52 -5.58 -12.72
N LEU A 303 -20.71 -6.10 -11.82
CA LEU A 303 -19.56 -6.96 -12.08
C LEU A 303 -19.88 -8.44 -11.80
N SER A 304 -21.09 -8.75 -11.34
CA SER A 304 -21.50 -10.07 -10.90
C SER A 304 -21.45 -11.14 -11.99
N LEU A 305 -21.49 -10.73 -13.27
CA LEU A 305 -21.44 -11.61 -14.44
C LEU A 305 -20.01 -11.85 -14.97
N ASP A 306 -18.99 -11.22 -14.40
CA ASP A 306 -17.59 -11.43 -14.81
C ASP A 306 -17.00 -12.65 -14.11
N GLU A 307 -17.12 -13.82 -14.73
CA GLU A 307 -16.57 -15.08 -14.21
C GLU A 307 -15.05 -15.02 -14.05
N ILE A 308 -14.33 -14.27 -14.92
CA ILE A 308 -12.88 -14.10 -14.82
C ILE A 308 -12.54 -13.31 -13.54
N LEU A 309 -13.30 -12.27 -13.23
CA LEU A 309 -13.14 -11.52 -11.98
C LEU A 309 -13.39 -12.43 -10.78
N PHE A 310 -14.50 -13.18 -10.80
CA PHE A 310 -14.89 -14.04 -9.69
C PHE A 310 -13.80 -15.08 -9.37
N GLU A 311 -13.35 -15.85 -10.37
CA GLU A 311 -12.34 -16.90 -10.16
C GLU A 311 -10.96 -16.31 -9.81
N SER A 312 -10.59 -15.16 -10.40
CA SER A 312 -9.34 -14.46 -10.05
C SER A 312 -9.36 -13.95 -8.61
N LEU A 313 -10.47 -13.37 -8.16
CA LEU A 313 -10.63 -12.93 -6.78
C LEU A 313 -10.67 -14.11 -5.81
N LEU A 314 -11.32 -15.22 -6.18
CA LEU A 314 -11.37 -16.42 -5.36
C LEU A 314 -9.95 -16.95 -5.07
N SER A 315 -9.14 -17.07 -6.12
CA SER A 315 -7.74 -17.48 -5.99
C SER A 315 -6.91 -16.50 -5.15
N HIS A 316 -7.08 -15.18 -5.37
CA HIS A 316 -6.38 -14.14 -4.60
C HIS A 316 -6.79 -14.14 -3.13
N MET A 317 -8.09 -14.20 -2.84
CA MET A 317 -8.64 -14.13 -1.48
C MET A 317 -8.21 -15.31 -0.62
N ARG A 318 -8.14 -16.52 -1.21
CA ARG A 318 -7.65 -17.71 -0.51
C ARG A 318 -6.28 -17.43 0.12
N SER A 319 -5.32 -16.97 -0.69
CA SER A 319 -3.98 -16.68 -0.19
C SER A 319 -3.91 -15.40 0.67
N ALA A 320 -4.72 -14.39 0.38
CA ALA A 320 -4.77 -13.15 1.14
C ALA A 320 -5.24 -13.36 2.58
N ILE A 321 -6.28 -14.18 2.79
CA ILE A 321 -6.81 -14.50 4.14
C ILE A 321 -5.73 -15.21 4.97
N PHE A 322 -5.01 -16.17 4.39
CA PHE A 322 -3.91 -16.84 5.09
C PHE A 322 -2.75 -15.87 5.40
N ARG A 323 -2.40 -14.97 4.47
CA ARG A 323 -1.38 -13.93 4.74
C ARG A 323 -1.78 -13.05 5.93
N MET A 324 -3.02 -12.62 5.98
CA MET A 324 -3.52 -11.77 7.07
C MET A 324 -3.62 -12.55 8.39
N LYS A 325 -4.11 -13.80 8.36
CA LYS A 325 -4.24 -14.67 9.55
C LYS A 325 -2.90 -14.94 10.23
N TYR A 326 -1.84 -15.16 9.43
CA TYR A 326 -0.51 -15.54 9.91
C TYR A 326 0.54 -14.43 9.79
N SER A 327 0.12 -13.20 9.53
CA SER A 327 1.00 -12.01 9.44
C SER A 327 2.19 -12.20 8.48
N THR A 328 2.01 -12.98 7.42
CA THR A 328 3.01 -13.17 6.36
C THR A 328 2.93 -12.00 5.36
N THR A 329 3.29 -10.80 5.81
CA THR A 329 3.18 -9.60 4.98
C THR A 329 4.23 -9.57 3.87
N ASN A 330 3.79 -9.29 2.66
CA ASN A 330 4.65 -8.87 1.56
C ASN A 330 4.64 -7.34 1.52
N SER A 331 5.78 -6.69 1.74
CA SER A 331 5.89 -5.23 1.67
C SER A 331 6.09 -4.76 0.22
N ASP A 332 5.18 -5.10 -0.68
CA ASP A 332 5.16 -4.49 -2.01
C ASP A 332 4.43 -3.13 -1.90
N SER A 333 5.14 -2.05 -2.20
CA SER A 333 4.59 -0.69 -2.15
C SER A 333 3.61 -0.36 -3.29
N ILE A 334 2.88 -1.37 -3.80
CA ILE A 334 1.92 -1.21 -4.89
C ILE A 334 0.71 -0.38 -4.46
N SER A 335 0.39 -0.42 -3.17
CA SER A 335 -0.76 0.29 -2.59
C SER A 335 -0.71 1.80 -2.85
N LYS A 336 0.44 2.44 -2.72
CA LYS A 336 0.59 3.88 -3.00
C LYS A 336 0.26 4.24 -4.45
N HIS A 337 0.73 3.42 -5.39
CA HIS A 337 0.44 3.60 -6.81
C HIS A 337 -1.05 3.39 -7.10
N VAL A 338 -1.63 2.31 -6.59
CA VAL A 338 -3.05 1.99 -6.79
C VAL A 338 -3.97 3.05 -6.19
N LYS A 339 -3.67 3.55 -5.00
CA LYS A 339 -4.40 4.68 -4.38
C LYS A 339 -4.41 5.93 -5.25
N HIS A 340 -3.29 6.21 -5.90
CA HIS A 340 -3.16 7.41 -6.73
C HIS A 340 -3.86 7.25 -8.08
N GLU A 341 -3.61 6.15 -8.78
CA GLU A 341 -4.07 5.93 -10.15
C GLU A 341 -5.52 5.43 -10.22
N TYR A 342 -5.95 4.59 -9.25
CA TYR A 342 -7.25 3.93 -9.23
C TYR A 342 -8.05 4.25 -7.97
N LYS A 343 -8.10 5.53 -7.61
CA LYS A 343 -8.72 6.04 -6.38
C LYS A 343 -10.12 5.50 -6.14
N GLN A 344 -10.99 5.55 -7.15
CA GLN A 344 -12.38 5.10 -7.07
C GLN A 344 -12.46 3.62 -6.71
N THR A 345 -11.74 2.81 -7.46
CA THR A 345 -11.72 1.37 -7.27
C THR A 345 -11.12 1.02 -5.92
N PHE A 346 -10.03 1.69 -5.51
CA PHE A 346 -9.43 1.48 -4.20
C PHE A 346 -10.40 1.85 -3.06
N LEU A 347 -11.08 2.98 -3.15
CA LEU A 347 -12.07 3.39 -2.14
C LEU A 347 -13.28 2.43 -2.08
N ALA A 348 -13.73 1.94 -3.24
CA ALA A 348 -14.77 0.92 -3.29
C ALA A 348 -14.33 -0.39 -2.61
N THR A 349 -13.09 -0.82 -2.84
CA THR A 349 -12.55 -2.00 -2.12
C THR A 349 -12.38 -1.75 -0.63
N TRP A 350 -12.05 -0.53 -0.24
CA TRP A 350 -11.98 -0.17 1.19
C TRP A 350 -13.29 -0.39 1.94
N SER A 351 -14.44 -0.19 1.27
CA SER A 351 -15.76 -0.44 1.86
C SER A 351 -15.99 -1.90 2.27
N THR A 352 -15.16 -2.83 1.78
CA THR A 352 -15.23 -4.25 2.12
C THR A 352 -14.39 -4.63 3.34
N SER A 353 -13.61 -3.71 3.90
CA SER A 353 -12.65 -4.00 4.98
C SER A 353 -13.30 -4.65 6.21
N ASN A 354 -14.50 -4.21 6.60
CA ASN A 354 -15.23 -4.77 7.73
C ASN A 354 -15.71 -6.21 7.50
N LEU A 355 -15.91 -6.62 6.24
CA LEU A 355 -16.32 -7.99 5.92
C LEU A 355 -15.22 -9.00 6.28
N PHE A 356 -13.95 -8.63 6.12
CA PHE A 356 -12.83 -9.49 6.50
C PHE A 356 -12.77 -9.74 8.01
N GLU A 357 -13.05 -8.71 8.81
CA GLU A 357 -13.10 -8.82 10.26
C GLU A 357 -14.29 -9.66 10.70
N GLU A 358 -15.46 -9.46 10.09
CA GLU A 358 -16.69 -10.18 10.40
C GLU A 358 -16.62 -11.67 10.07
N TYR A 359 -16.13 -12.02 8.86
CA TYR A 359 -16.14 -13.40 8.37
C TYR A 359 -14.92 -14.23 8.78
N TYR A 360 -13.75 -13.58 8.89
CA TYR A 360 -12.48 -14.26 9.13
C TYR A 360 -11.74 -13.79 10.39
N GLY A 361 -12.23 -12.76 11.09
CA GLY A 361 -11.57 -12.19 12.25
C GLY A 361 -10.19 -11.59 11.94
N VAL A 362 -9.97 -11.17 10.70
CA VAL A 362 -8.70 -10.60 10.24
C VAL A 362 -8.86 -9.14 9.83
N GLN A 363 -7.83 -8.33 10.12
CA GLN A 363 -7.76 -6.96 9.63
C GLN A 363 -7.11 -6.95 8.25
N VAL A 364 -7.84 -6.47 7.24
CA VAL A 364 -7.33 -6.39 5.87
C VAL A 364 -6.26 -5.31 5.77
N THR A 365 -5.15 -5.65 5.13
CA THR A 365 -4.05 -4.71 4.88
C THR A 365 -4.31 -3.87 3.63
N GLU A 366 -3.64 -2.72 3.56
CA GLU A 366 -3.72 -1.83 2.41
C GLU A 366 -3.26 -2.49 1.10
N ASP A 367 -2.22 -3.32 1.18
CA ASP A 367 -1.70 -4.03 0.00
C ASP A 367 -2.68 -5.09 -0.52
N GLU A 368 -3.42 -5.77 0.37
CA GLU A 368 -4.48 -6.70 -0.05
C GLU A 368 -5.66 -5.96 -0.68
N LEU A 369 -6.08 -4.83 -0.12
CA LEU A 369 -7.10 -3.97 -0.74
C LEU A 369 -6.65 -3.46 -2.11
N ALA A 370 -5.39 -3.07 -2.24
CA ALA A 370 -4.82 -2.66 -3.53
C ALA A 370 -4.82 -3.82 -4.54
N GLY A 371 -4.50 -5.03 -4.09
CA GLY A 371 -4.61 -6.23 -4.92
C GLY A 371 -6.03 -6.45 -5.44
N ILE A 372 -7.03 -6.39 -4.56
CA ILE A 372 -8.45 -6.50 -4.93
C ILE A 372 -8.82 -5.39 -5.92
N ALA A 373 -8.42 -4.14 -5.66
CA ALA A 373 -8.68 -3.00 -6.52
C ALA A 373 -8.16 -3.21 -7.95
N LEU A 374 -7.00 -3.85 -8.12
CA LEU A 374 -6.46 -4.17 -9.43
C LEU A 374 -7.30 -5.19 -10.20
N TYR A 375 -7.83 -6.21 -9.53
CA TYR A 375 -8.75 -7.18 -10.17
C TYR A 375 -10.06 -6.51 -10.58
N ILE A 376 -10.62 -5.66 -9.73
CA ILE A 376 -11.82 -4.87 -10.06
C ILE A 376 -11.52 -3.93 -11.22
N GLN A 377 -10.40 -3.22 -11.22
CA GLN A 377 -10.00 -2.33 -12.31
C GLN A 377 -9.84 -3.08 -13.64
N ALA A 378 -9.23 -4.27 -13.61
CA ALA A 378 -9.12 -5.11 -14.79
C ALA A 378 -10.49 -5.56 -15.32
N SER A 379 -11.45 -5.86 -14.44
CA SER A 379 -12.83 -6.18 -14.81
C SER A 379 -13.54 -4.98 -15.44
N LEU A 380 -13.40 -3.79 -14.85
CA LEU A 380 -13.95 -2.54 -15.40
C LEU A 380 -13.41 -2.27 -16.82
N ILE A 381 -12.12 -2.51 -17.05
CA ILE A 381 -11.50 -2.36 -18.37
C ILE A 381 -12.05 -3.42 -19.35
N ARG A 382 -12.18 -4.70 -18.93
CA ARG A 382 -12.73 -5.77 -19.77
C ARG A 382 -14.18 -5.53 -20.15
N SER A 383 -14.99 -5.10 -19.20
CA SER A 383 -16.42 -4.89 -19.41
C SER A 383 -16.72 -3.72 -20.35
N LYS A 384 -15.71 -2.92 -20.71
CA LYS A 384 -15.87 -1.67 -21.49
C LYS A 384 -17.08 -0.83 -21.01
N ARG A 385 -17.46 -0.98 -19.77
CA ARG A 385 -18.60 -0.29 -19.14
C ARG A 385 -18.20 1.10 -18.63
N GLU A 386 -17.42 1.81 -19.43
CA GLU A 386 -17.55 3.24 -19.43
C GLU A 386 -18.89 3.50 -20.13
N LEU A 387 -19.75 4.30 -19.52
CA LEU A 387 -20.99 4.71 -20.17
C LEU A 387 -20.63 5.23 -21.55
N PRO A 388 -21.12 4.58 -22.62
CA PRO A 388 -20.68 4.89 -23.96
C PRO A 388 -21.07 6.32 -24.30
N PHE A 389 -20.11 7.16 -24.64
CA PHE A 389 -20.39 8.50 -25.13
C PHE A 389 -21.06 8.41 -26.49
N LYS A 390 -22.23 9.05 -26.59
CA LYS A 390 -22.90 9.28 -27.87
C LYS A 390 -22.45 10.61 -28.41
N ALA A 391 -21.70 10.59 -29.51
CA ALA A 391 -21.16 11.79 -30.12
C ALA A 391 -21.85 12.14 -31.44
N LEU A 392 -21.88 13.44 -31.73
CA LEU A 392 -22.26 13.97 -33.03
C LEU A 392 -21.02 14.65 -33.65
N MET A 393 -20.74 14.36 -34.91
CA MET A 393 -19.72 15.05 -35.67
C MET A 393 -20.33 15.99 -36.69
N ILE A 394 -19.98 17.26 -36.64
CA ILE A 394 -20.43 18.28 -37.60
C ILE A 394 -19.24 18.61 -38.49
N SER A 395 -19.40 18.29 -39.80
CA SER A 395 -18.35 18.46 -40.80
C SER A 395 -18.88 19.11 -42.07
N ARG A 396 -18.02 19.86 -42.77
CA ARG A 396 -18.29 20.34 -44.15
C ARG A 396 -17.75 19.37 -45.19
N GLN A 397 -17.03 18.35 -44.77
CA GLN A 397 -16.37 17.42 -45.67
C GLN A 397 -17.35 16.39 -46.23
N GLY A 398 -17.00 15.80 -47.35
CA GLY A 398 -17.81 14.74 -47.96
C GLY A 398 -17.82 13.47 -47.10
N LEU A 399 -18.73 12.55 -47.46
CA LEU A 399 -19.03 11.33 -46.70
C LEU A 399 -17.80 10.49 -46.37
N ALA A 400 -16.87 10.30 -47.30
CA ALA A 400 -15.69 9.45 -47.12
C ALA A 400 -14.72 10.01 -46.05
N SER A 401 -14.46 11.33 -46.07
CA SER A 401 -13.58 11.97 -45.09
C SER A 401 -14.20 11.98 -43.70
N SER A 402 -15.49 12.25 -43.60
CA SER A 402 -16.23 12.21 -42.34
C SER A 402 -16.27 10.80 -41.76
N GLN A 403 -16.47 9.77 -42.57
CA GLN A 403 -16.50 8.37 -42.17
C GLN A 403 -15.12 7.92 -41.65
N LEU A 404 -14.03 8.28 -42.36
CA LEU A 404 -12.68 7.97 -41.90
C LEU A 404 -12.37 8.64 -40.56
N MET A 405 -12.74 9.91 -40.40
CA MET A 405 -12.52 10.64 -39.15
C MET A 405 -13.31 10.03 -37.98
N MET A 406 -14.56 9.61 -38.21
CA MET A 406 -15.36 8.94 -37.19
C MET A 406 -14.74 7.59 -36.75
N GLU A 407 -14.25 6.79 -37.69
CA GLU A 407 -13.61 5.51 -37.37
C GLU A 407 -12.28 5.71 -36.63
N MET A 408 -11.49 6.74 -36.99
CA MET A 408 -10.28 7.09 -36.25
C MET A 408 -10.59 7.55 -34.84
N ILE A 409 -11.63 8.36 -34.64
CA ILE A 409 -12.06 8.82 -33.32
C ILE A 409 -12.47 7.60 -32.47
N LYS A 410 -13.29 6.70 -32.98
CA LYS A 410 -13.71 5.46 -32.29
C LYS A 410 -12.53 4.56 -31.92
N TYR A 411 -11.56 4.43 -32.85
CA TYR A 411 -10.36 3.63 -32.60
C TYR A 411 -9.48 4.22 -31.49
N SER A 412 -9.32 5.56 -31.52
CA SER A 412 -8.41 6.26 -30.60
C SER A 412 -9.05 6.62 -29.26
N ILE A 413 -10.38 6.69 -29.20
CA ILE A 413 -11.18 7.02 -28.00
C ILE A 413 -12.30 5.99 -27.87
N PRO A 414 -12.00 4.81 -27.32
CA PRO A 414 -12.96 3.70 -27.21
C PRO A 414 -14.22 4.05 -26.40
N GLU A 415 -14.15 5.08 -25.58
CA GLU A 415 -15.26 5.63 -24.80
C GLU A 415 -16.40 6.13 -25.68
N ILE A 416 -16.12 6.53 -26.94
CA ILE A 416 -17.13 6.98 -27.91
C ILE A 416 -17.64 5.76 -28.66
N SER A 417 -18.74 5.17 -28.21
CA SER A 417 -19.33 3.98 -28.84
C SER A 417 -20.16 4.30 -30.08
N GLU A 418 -20.88 5.41 -30.03
CA GLU A 418 -21.71 5.89 -31.15
C GLU A 418 -21.24 7.28 -31.58
N ILE A 419 -20.95 7.45 -32.87
CA ILE A 419 -20.72 8.73 -33.49
C ILE A 419 -21.47 8.81 -34.80
N ARG A 420 -22.23 9.89 -35.00
CA ARG A 420 -22.96 10.17 -36.23
C ARG A 420 -22.46 11.47 -36.83
N ALA A 421 -22.42 11.53 -38.15
CA ALA A 421 -22.10 12.77 -38.85
C ALA A 421 -23.39 13.48 -39.29
N VAL A 422 -23.38 14.81 -39.14
CA VAL A 422 -24.44 15.70 -39.61
C VAL A 422 -23.80 16.87 -40.35
N SER A 423 -24.45 17.33 -41.42
CA SER A 423 -24.00 18.53 -42.11
C SER A 423 -24.29 19.78 -41.29
N PHE A 424 -23.44 20.81 -41.45
CA PHE A 424 -23.63 22.04 -40.70
C PHE A 424 -24.96 22.75 -40.95
N HIS A 425 -25.53 22.66 -42.17
CA HIS A 425 -26.80 23.31 -42.51
C HIS A 425 -28.02 22.61 -41.89
N ASP A 426 -27.90 21.33 -41.54
CA ASP A 426 -28.96 20.56 -40.88
C ASP A 426 -28.85 20.55 -39.36
N PHE A 427 -27.76 21.07 -38.83
CA PHE A 427 -27.52 21.05 -37.39
C PHE A 427 -28.43 22.01 -36.64
N LYS A 428 -29.22 21.49 -35.69
CA LYS A 428 -30.00 22.25 -34.71
C LYS A 428 -29.74 21.69 -33.30
N LEU A 429 -29.10 22.46 -32.46
CA LEU A 429 -28.68 22.04 -31.12
C LEU A 429 -29.85 21.44 -30.30
N SER A 430 -31.06 21.97 -30.44
CA SER A 430 -32.25 21.50 -29.73
C SER A 430 -32.67 20.04 -30.07
N GLN A 431 -32.22 19.48 -31.20
CA GLN A 431 -32.52 18.12 -31.62
C GLN A 431 -31.56 17.06 -31.00
N TYR A 432 -30.49 17.50 -30.39
CA TYR A 432 -29.39 16.64 -29.92
C TYR A 432 -29.16 16.74 -28.41
N ARG A 433 -30.25 16.85 -27.65
CA ARG A 433 -30.19 16.98 -26.17
C ARG A 433 -29.68 15.71 -25.46
N GLU A 434 -29.86 14.55 -26.08
CA GLU A 434 -29.49 13.24 -25.51
C GLU A 434 -28.02 12.82 -25.82
N LEU A 435 -27.27 13.68 -26.53
CA LEU A 435 -25.89 13.39 -26.86
C LEU A 435 -24.94 13.94 -25.79
N ASP A 436 -23.88 13.20 -25.54
CA ASP A 436 -22.88 13.54 -24.52
C ASP A 436 -21.80 14.48 -25.05
N LEU A 437 -21.51 14.43 -26.38
CA LEU A 437 -20.43 15.17 -27.02
C LEU A 437 -20.80 15.64 -28.42
N ILE A 438 -20.45 16.87 -28.75
CA ILE A 438 -20.58 17.44 -30.10
C ILE A 438 -19.21 17.85 -30.62
N ILE A 439 -18.73 17.15 -31.62
CA ILE A 439 -17.42 17.40 -32.26
C ILE A 439 -17.66 18.22 -33.50
N SER A 440 -17.06 19.38 -33.62
CA SER A 440 -17.27 20.25 -34.78
C SER A 440 -15.95 20.70 -35.41
N SER A 441 -15.83 20.51 -36.73
CA SER A 441 -14.78 21.12 -37.54
C SER A 441 -15.17 22.51 -38.05
N VAL A 442 -16.36 23.00 -37.68
CA VAL A 442 -16.92 24.28 -38.11
C VAL A 442 -17.12 25.18 -36.90
N PRO A 443 -16.91 26.50 -37.03
CA PRO A 443 -17.26 27.44 -35.97
C PRO A 443 -18.77 27.37 -35.68
N ILE A 444 -19.13 26.92 -34.45
CA ILE A 444 -20.50 27.00 -33.94
C ILE A 444 -20.51 28.11 -32.88
N PRO A 445 -21.57 28.92 -32.77
CA PRO A 445 -21.70 29.88 -31.68
C PRO A 445 -21.65 29.13 -30.35
N ASP A 446 -20.66 29.45 -29.55
CA ASP A 446 -20.21 28.69 -28.41
C ASP A 446 -21.10 28.96 -27.19
N ILE A 447 -22.08 28.12 -26.93
CA ILE A 447 -22.96 28.23 -25.75
C ILE A 447 -23.14 26.87 -25.03
N ASP A 448 -22.74 25.75 -25.66
CA ASP A 448 -22.94 24.43 -25.08
C ASP A 448 -21.60 23.81 -24.63
N PRO A 449 -21.47 23.43 -23.33
CA PRO A 449 -20.25 22.86 -22.80
C PRO A 449 -19.86 21.51 -23.41
N ARG A 450 -20.78 20.82 -24.13
CA ARG A 450 -20.54 19.55 -24.82
C ARG A 450 -19.84 19.74 -26.16
N ILE A 451 -19.68 20.97 -26.66
CA ILE A 451 -19.07 21.25 -27.96
C ILE A 451 -17.54 21.24 -27.83
N VAL A 452 -16.89 20.44 -28.66
CA VAL A 452 -15.45 20.47 -28.87
C VAL A 452 -15.14 20.82 -30.32
N ARG A 453 -14.25 21.80 -30.50
CA ARG A 453 -13.82 22.24 -31.81
C ARG A 453 -12.51 21.57 -32.21
N ILE A 454 -12.48 21.00 -33.40
CA ILE A 454 -11.32 20.36 -34.00
C ILE A 454 -10.99 20.99 -35.36
N SER A 455 -9.81 20.69 -35.89
CA SER A 455 -9.47 21.06 -37.26
C SER A 455 -10.05 20.09 -38.30
N ASP A 456 -10.20 20.53 -39.54
CA ASP A 456 -10.65 19.67 -40.64
C ASP A 456 -9.63 18.60 -41.06
N ARG A 457 -8.44 18.60 -40.45
CA ARG A 457 -7.37 17.64 -40.75
C ARG A 457 -7.46 16.44 -39.80
N ILE A 458 -7.24 15.27 -40.33
CA ILE A 458 -7.07 14.05 -39.53
C ILE A 458 -5.69 14.14 -38.86
N SER A 459 -5.66 14.32 -37.52
CA SER A 459 -4.42 14.45 -36.77
C SER A 459 -4.55 13.89 -35.35
N GLU A 460 -3.43 13.46 -34.77
CA GLU A 460 -3.36 13.06 -33.35
C GLU A 460 -3.76 14.20 -32.41
N GLU A 461 -3.48 15.45 -32.80
CA GLU A 461 -3.85 16.64 -32.06
C GLU A 461 -5.37 16.73 -31.84
N ASN A 462 -6.17 16.47 -32.89
CA ASN A 462 -7.62 16.44 -32.77
C ASN A 462 -8.10 15.37 -31.80
N THR A 463 -7.48 14.21 -31.84
CA THR A 463 -7.80 13.11 -30.90
C THR A 463 -7.51 13.50 -29.45
N GLU A 464 -6.40 14.20 -29.21
CA GLU A 464 -6.04 14.63 -27.86
C GLU A 464 -6.98 15.73 -27.34
N ILE A 465 -7.40 16.65 -28.20
CA ILE A 465 -8.39 17.67 -27.88
C ILE A 465 -9.73 17.04 -27.48
N ILE A 466 -10.20 16.04 -28.26
CA ILE A 466 -11.44 15.30 -27.96
C ILE A 466 -11.29 14.52 -26.65
N ARG A 467 -10.17 13.82 -26.44
CA ARG A 467 -9.91 13.06 -25.22
C ARG A 467 -9.93 13.95 -23.98
N LYS A 468 -9.30 15.12 -24.07
CA LYS A 468 -9.33 16.14 -23.01
C LYS A 468 -10.76 16.59 -22.72
N LYS A 469 -11.57 16.82 -23.76
CA LYS A 469 -12.98 17.22 -23.60
C LYS A 469 -13.84 16.13 -23.01
N VAL A 470 -13.66 14.87 -23.41
CA VAL A 470 -14.34 13.71 -22.80
C VAL A 470 -14.02 13.64 -21.30
N LYS A 471 -12.75 13.80 -20.91
CA LYS A 471 -12.35 13.87 -19.50
C LYS A 471 -12.97 15.06 -18.77
N GLU A 472 -13.07 16.21 -19.43
CA GLU A 472 -13.69 17.42 -18.87
C GLU A 472 -15.19 17.24 -18.65
N ILE A 473 -15.92 16.68 -19.63
CA ILE A 473 -17.34 16.40 -19.51
C ILE A 473 -17.60 15.40 -18.37
N ARG A 474 -16.77 14.38 -18.23
CA ARG A 474 -16.85 13.44 -17.11
C ARG A 474 -16.60 14.10 -15.76
N ARG A 475 -15.66 15.06 -15.69
CA ARG A 475 -15.40 15.86 -14.47
C ARG A 475 -16.51 16.89 -14.21
N ASN A 476 -17.11 17.44 -15.28
CA ASN A 476 -18.13 18.46 -15.27
C ASN A 476 -19.55 17.89 -15.45
N ILE A 477 -19.84 16.69 -14.96
CA ILE A 477 -21.23 16.37 -14.61
C ILE A 477 -21.63 17.48 -13.63
N PRO A 478 -22.63 18.34 -13.95
CA PRO A 478 -22.91 19.48 -13.12
C PRO A 478 -23.10 18.96 -11.69
N SER A 479 -22.26 19.39 -10.79
CA SER A 479 -22.49 19.25 -9.37
C SER A 479 -23.70 20.11 -9.06
N SER A 480 -24.88 19.59 -9.35
CA SER A 480 -26.04 19.99 -8.56
C SER A 480 -25.58 19.82 -7.11
N ASP A 481 -25.78 20.83 -6.28
CA ASP A 481 -25.39 20.90 -4.87
C ASP A 481 -25.20 19.51 -4.26
N PHE A 482 -23.93 19.12 -3.99
CA PHE A 482 -23.64 17.82 -3.39
C PHE A 482 -24.39 17.69 -2.06
N GLN A 483 -25.01 16.56 -1.83
CA GLN A 483 -25.56 16.16 -0.53
C GLN A 483 -25.48 14.65 -0.38
N PHE A 484 -25.36 14.17 0.84
CA PHE A 484 -25.53 12.75 1.12
C PHE A 484 -26.99 12.35 0.97
N HIS A 485 -27.22 11.13 0.51
CA HIS A 485 -28.57 10.57 0.42
C HIS A 485 -29.26 10.57 1.80
N ASN A 486 -30.57 10.75 1.84
CA ASN A 486 -31.37 10.86 3.07
C ASN A 486 -31.12 9.72 4.09
N LEU A 487 -30.79 8.51 3.61
CA LEU A 487 -30.41 7.39 4.48
C LEU A 487 -29.17 7.69 5.34
N CYS A 488 -28.29 8.57 4.86
CA CYS A 488 -27.03 8.89 5.52
C CYS A 488 -27.14 10.08 6.47
N HIS A 489 -28.23 10.88 6.41
CA HIS A 489 -28.35 12.12 7.20
C HIS A 489 -28.20 11.87 8.70
N GLN A 490 -28.73 10.76 9.21
CA GLN A 490 -28.62 10.39 10.62
C GLN A 490 -27.21 10.04 11.08
N LEU A 491 -26.28 9.83 10.14
CA LEU A 491 -24.87 9.56 10.46
C LEU A 491 -24.12 10.82 10.91
N PHE A 492 -24.65 12.01 10.56
CA PHE A 492 -24.02 13.30 10.82
C PHE A 492 -24.75 14.08 11.90
N GLU A 493 -23.98 14.75 12.73
CA GLU A 493 -24.46 15.70 13.74
C GLU A 493 -23.53 16.91 13.82
N VAL A 494 -24.09 18.10 14.07
CA VAL A 494 -23.32 19.35 14.14
C VAL A 494 -22.21 19.26 15.19
N ASP A 495 -22.46 18.62 16.33
CA ASP A 495 -21.52 18.46 17.44
C ASP A 495 -20.36 17.49 17.14
N LEU A 496 -20.47 16.71 16.07
CA LEU A 496 -19.43 15.79 15.59
C LEU A 496 -18.64 16.38 14.42
N ILE A 497 -18.83 17.68 14.12
CA ILE A 497 -18.08 18.39 13.08
C ILE A 497 -17.04 19.30 13.73
N PHE A 498 -15.77 18.94 13.56
CA PHE A 498 -14.60 19.65 14.08
C PHE A 498 -14.06 20.58 12.98
N PHE A 499 -14.55 21.79 12.97
CA PHE A 499 -14.20 22.77 11.94
C PHE A 499 -12.98 23.61 12.36
N LYS A 500 -12.00 23.77 11.46
CA LYS A 500 -10.70 24.43 11.70
C LYS A 500 -10.03 23.93 12.98
N ALA A 501 -10.08 22.60 13.20
CA ALA A 501 -9.47 22.01 14.36
C ALA A 501 -7.96 22.21 14.32
N SER A 502 -7.44 22.87 15.38
CA SER A 502 -6.00 23.06 15.57
C SER A 502 -5.49 21.97 16.51
N VAL A 503 -4.75 21.01 15.95
CA VAL A 503 -4.21 19.86 16.67
C VAL A 503 -2.72 19.71 16.38
N LYS A 504 -1.97 19.07 17.29
CA LYS A 504 -0.52 18.89 17.14
C LYS A 504 -0.17 17.75 16.16
N GLY A 505 -1.12 16.87 15.86
CA GLY A 505 -0.90 15.73 14.99
C GLY A 505 -2.09 14.76 14.97
N LYS A 506 -1.91 13.65 14.26
CA LYS A 506 -2.91 12.61 14.04
C LYS A 506 -3.51 12.07 15.35
N ASP A 507 -2.67 11.69 16.30
CA ASP A 507 -3.11 11.06 17.54
C ASP A 507 -3.97 12.00 18.40
N ASP A 508 -3.62 13.29 18.45
CA ASP A 508 -4.42 14.30 19.17
C ASP A 508 -5.79 14.46 18.53
N LEU A 509 -5.85 14.46 17.19
CA LEU A 509 -7.11 14.57 16.45
C LEU A 509 -8.00 13.35 16.70
N LEU A 510 -7.46 12.15 16.58
CA LEU A 510 -8.22 10.92 16.80
C LEU A 510 -8.78 10.85 18.23
N ARG A 511 -7.98 11.24 19.24
CA ARG A 511 -8.45 11.33 20.63
C ARG A 511 -9.59 12.35 20.77
N LEU A 512 -9.46 13.51 20.17
CA LEU A 512 -10.48 14.57 20.21
C LEU A 512 -11.82 14.06 19.64
N MET A 513 -11.76 13.45 18.44
CA MET A 513 -12.96 12.98 17.74
C MET A 513 -13.61 11.79 18.46
N VAL A 514 -12.82 10.80 18.87
CA VAL A 514 -13.35 9.61 19.56
C VAL A 514 -13.90 9.96 20.95
N ASN A 515 -13.22 10.82 21.72
CA ASN A 515 -13.73 11.24 23.03
C ASN A 515 -15.11 11.88 22.92
N LYS A 516 -15.36 12.63 21.84
CA LYS A 516 -16.69 13.22 21.60
C LYS A 516 -17.76 12.16 21.33
N LEU A 517 -17.43 11.12 20.57
CA LEU A 517 -18.34 9.96 20.35
C LEU A 517 -18.61 9.19 21.66
N VAL A 518 -17.57 9.02 22.51
CA VAL A 518 -17.72 8.40 23.84
C VAL A 518 -18.61 9.26 24.76
N GLU A 519 -18.41 10.58 24.79
CA GLU A 519 -19.26 11.51 25.59
C GLU A 519 -20.73 11.41 25.20
N LYS A 520 -21.01 11.22 23.91
CA LYS A 520 -22.39 11.05 23.41
C LYS A 520 -22.94 9.64 23.62
N GLY A 521 -22.10 8.68 23.97
CA GLY A 521 -22.49 7.28 24.12
C GLY A 521 -22.61 6.52 22.79
N ASP A 522 -22.19 7.11 21.68
CA ASP A 522 -22.24 6.49 20.35
C ASP A 522 -21.26 5.30 20.24
N VAL A 523 -20.15 5.37 20.97
CA VAL A 523 -19.15 4.28 21.08
C VAL A 523 -18.76 4.05 22.54
N ASN A 524 -18.22 2.89 22.84
CA ASN A 524 -17.68 2.61 24.18
C ASN A 524 -16.21 3.08 24.33
N SER A 525 -15.68 2.97 25.56
CA SER A 525 -14.34 3.46 25.90
C SER A 525 -13.19 2.71 25.19
N LYS A 526 -13.42 1.49 24.70
CA LYS A 526 -12.42 0.68 23.99
C LYS A 526 -12.30 1.07 22.52
N TYR A 527 -13.25 1.83 21.99
CA TYR A 527 -13.26 2.23 20.59
C TYR A 527 -11.98 3.01 20.22
N LEU A 528 -11.46 3.86 21.11
CA LEU A 528 -10.23 4.61 20.88
C LEU A 528 -9.02 3.69 20.64
N GLU A 529 -8.88 2.66 21.45
CA GLU A 529 -7.81 1.67 21.32
C GLU A 529 -7.92 0.95 19.97
N SER A 530 -9.11 0.50 19.61
CA SER A 530 -9.35 -0.18 18.32
C SER A 530 -9.04 0.72 17.11
N VAL A 531 -9.33 2.03 17.17
CA VAL A 531 -8.95 2.98 16.12
C VAL A 531 -7.43 3.10 15.99
N PHE A 532 -6.71 3.18 17.13
CA PHE A 532 -5.25 3.22 17.09
C PHE A 532 -4.62 1.92 16.61
N ASP A 533 -5.17 0.78 16.98
CA ASP A 533 -4.68 -0.52 16.52
C ASP A 533 -4.90 -0.68 15.02
N ARG A 534 -6.05 -0.25 14.52
CA ARG A 534 -6.34 -0.23 13.09
C ARG A 534 -5.38 0.69 12.33
N GLU A 535 -5.13 1.88 12.85
CA GLU A 535 -4.23 2.87 12.24
C GLU A 535 -2.76 2.44 12.27
N LYS A 536 -2.35 1.63 13.26
CA LYS A 536 -1.01 1.01 13.31
C LYS A 536 -0.87 -0.13 12.30
N ALA A 537 -1.90 -0.94 12.15
CA ALA A 537 -1.91 -2.07 11.22
C ALA A 537 -1.88 -1.58 9.76
N THR A 538 -2.67 -0.55 9.46
CA THR A 538 -2.79 0.01 8.11
C THR A 538 -3.25 1.46 8.21
N THR A 539 -2.54 2.37 7.54
CA THR A 539 -2.96 3.77 7.50
C THR A 539 -4.32 3.93 6.85
N THR A 540 -5.13 4.81 7.40
CA THR A 540 -6.47 5.12 6.86
C THR A 540 -6.48 6.33 5.93
N SER A 541 -5.32 6.91 5.58
CA SER A 541 -5.21 7.89 4.50
C SER A 541 -5.55 7.24 3.16
N ILE A 542 -6.45 7.88 2.41
CA ILE A 542 -6.82 7.47 1.04
C ILE A 542 -6.21 8.37 -0.03
N GLY A 543 -5.24 9.22 0.36
CA GLY A 543 -4.64 10.23 -0.52
C GLY A 543 -5.49 11.50 -0.65
N HIS A 544 -5.03 12.45 -1.45
CA HIS A 544 -5.72 13.72 -1.75
C HIS A 544 -6.13 14.55 -0.52
N GLY A 545 -5.39 14.42 0.57
CA GLY A 545 -5.66 15.16 1.81
C GLY A 545 -6.77 14.55 2.69
N ILE A 546 -7.20 13.33 2.42
CA ILE A 546 -8.35 12.72 3.10
C ILE A 546 -7.92 11.47 3.88
N ALA A 547 -8.45 11.32 5.10
CA ALA A 547 -8.36 10.07 5.87
C ALA A 547 -9.74 9.62 6.35
N ILE A 548 -9.91 8.28 6.45
CA ILE A 548 -11.15 7.62 6.89
C ILE A 548 -10.89 6.65 8.07
N PRO A 549 -10.39 7.15 9.20
CA PRO A 549 -10.15 6.29 10.36
C PRO A 549 -11.43 5.64 10.86
N HIS A 550 -11.31 4.40 11.34
CA HIS A 550 -12.39 3.63 11.92
C HIS A 550 -11.85 2.63 12.94
N GLY A 551 -12.70 2.18 13.83
CA GLY A 551 -12.39 1.17 14.84
C GLY A 551 -13.22 -0.08 14.68
N ASN A 552 -13.18 -0.95 15.70
CA ASN A 552 -13.94 -2.18 15.72
C ASN A 552 -15.44 -1.86 15.85
N MET A 553 -16.26 -2.42 14.95
CA MET A 553 -17.72 -2.23 14.94
C MET A 553 -18.41 -2.76 16.21
N MET A 554 -17.81 -3.72 16.90
CA MET A 554 -18.34 -4.27 18.16
C MET A 554 -18.32 -3.24 19.30
N GLU A 555 -17.49 -2.23 19.19
CA GLU A 555 -17.36 -1.13 20.17
C GLU A 555 -18.26 0.06 19.83
N VAL A 556 -19.06 -0.03 18.76
CA VAL A 556 -20.00 1.00 18.31
C VAL A 556 -21.39 0.71 18.89
N ASN A 557 -21.99 1.67 19.58
CA ASN A 557 -23.35 1.59 20.11
C ASN A 557 -24.36 2.11 19.10
N GLU A 558 -24.08 3.27 18.49
CA GLU A 558 -24.88 3.88 17.44
C GLU A 558 -24.00 4.38 16.31
N SER A 559 -24.42 4.14 15.06
CA SER A 559 -23.63 4.53 13.90
C SER A 559 -23.58 6.05 13.75
N ARG A 560 -22.38 6.62 13.75
CA ARG A 560 -22.09 8.05 13.57
C ARG A 560 -20.82 8.24 12.74
N ILE A 561 -20.73 9.40 12.12
CA ILE A 561 -19.53 9.85 11.42
C ILE A 561 -19.12 11.20 11.99
N ALA A 562 -17.95 11.23 12.59
CA ALA A 562 -17.35 12.49 13.00
C ALA A 562 -16.48 13.03 11.86
N VAL A 563 -16.56 14.34 11.60
CA VAL A 563 -15.86 14.98 10.49
C VAL A 563 -14.94 16.07 11.03
N ALA A 564 -13.67 16.05 10.62
CA ALA A 564 -12.75 17.14 10.93
C ALA A 564 -12.27 17.81 9.64
N ILE A 565 -12.36 19.14 9.60
CA ILE A 565 -11.75 20.00 8.59
C ILE A 565 -10.66 20.78 9.32
N LEU A 566 -9.40 20.58 8.92
CA LEU A 566 -8.25 21.15 9.62
C LEU A 566 -7.91 22.53 9.07
N ASP A 567 -7.37 23.37 9.94
CA ASP A 567 -6.85 24.69 9.53
C ASP A 567 -5.55 24.55 8.73
N HIS A 568 -4.72 23.58 9.10
CA HIS A 568 -3.50 23.19 8.40
C HIS A 568 -3.41 21.68 8.24
N PRO A 569 -2.93 21.17 7.09
CA PRO A 569 -2.75 19.74 6.90
C PRO A 569 -1.78 19.14 7.95
N ILE A 570 -2.08 17.95 8.42
CA ILE A 570 -1.23 17.19 9.35
C ILE A 570 -0.62 15.97 8.67
N GLU A 571 0.53 15.53 9.15
CA GLU A 571 1.17 14.30 8.66
C GLU A 571 0.35 13.06 9.09
N TRP A 572 0.10 12.17 8.13
CA TRP A 572 -0.66 10.93 8.30
C TRP A 572 0.04 9.78 7.57
N ALA A 573 1.01 9.15 8.24
CA ALA A 573 1.78 8.03 7.69
C ALA A 573 2.46 8.34 6.33
N GLY A 574 3.01 9.54 6.19
CA GLY A 574 3.71 10.01 4.99
C GLY A 574 2.83 10.81 4.01
N ASP A 575 1.51 10.85 4.21
CA ASP A 575 0.58 11.71 3.47
C ASP A 575 0.25 12.98 4.28
N MET A 576 -0.09 14.06 3.59
CA MET A 576 -0.64 15.27 4.24
C MET A 576 -2.16 15.23 4.17
N VAL A 577 -2.84 15.29 5.33
CA VAL A 577 -4.30 15.17 5.47
C VAL A 577 -4.88 16.45 6.06
N ASP A 578 -5.95 16.97 5.47
CA ASP A 578 -6.68 18.17 5.92
C ASP A 578 -8.18 17.93 6.14
N VAL A 579 -8.72 16.78 5.69
CA VAL A 579 -10.11 16.38 5.95
C VAL A 579 -10.15 14.95 6.47
N VAL A 580 -10.83 14.72 7.58
CA VAL A 580 -10.93 13.41 8.22
C VAL A 580 -12.38 13.04 8.46
N PHE A 581 -12.78 11.84 8.03
CA PHE A 581 -14.07 11.23 8.32
C PHE A 581 -13.83 10.01 9.22
N LEU A 582 -14.05 10.16 10.53
CA LEU A 582 -13.97 9.06 11.48
C LEU A 582 -15.29 8.28 11.47
N LEU A 583 -15.23 7.02 11.03
CA LEU A 583 -16.38 6.18 10.82
C LEU A 583 -16.63 5.28 12.04
N ALA A 584 -17.62 5.62 12.86
CA ALA A 584 -18.17 4.74 13.89
C ALA A 584 -19.46 4.12 13.34
N VAL A 585 -19.34 3.00 12.61
CA VAL A 585 -20.50 2.40 11.91
C VAL A 585 -20.67 0.93 12.28
N LYS A 586 -21.93 0.51 12.43
CA LYS A 586 -22.36 -0.89 12.58
C LYS A 586 -22.83 -1.43 11.25
N MET A 587 -22.74 -2.76 11.08
CA MET A 587 -23.31 -3.49 9.94
C MET A 587 -24.05 -4.75 10.39
N THR A 588 -24.77 -4.68 11.51
CA THR A 588 -25.47 -5.81 12.13
C THR A 588 -26.88 -6.06 11.59
N SER A 589 -27.44 -5.09 10.85
CA SER A 589 -28.75 -5.21 10.23
C SER A 589 -28.72 -4.86 8.75
N GLN A 590 -29.68 -5.36 7.97
CA GLN A 590 -29.84 -5.03 6.55
C GLN A 590 -29.95 -3.50 6.30
N TYR A 591 -30.57 -2.78 7.23
CA TYR A 591 -30.69 -1.33 7.16
C TYR A 591 -29.33 -0.64 7.32
N GLU A 592 -28.53 -1.06 8.31
CA GLU A 592 -27.19 -0.49 8.57
C GLU A 592 -26.23 -0.80 7.43
N ILE A 593 -26.25 -2.03 6.91
CA ILE A 593 -25.47 -2.42 5.73
C ILE A 593 -25.82 -1.53 4.54
N ARG A 594 -27.12 -1.37 4.24
CA ARG A 594 -27.58 -0.53 3.13
C ARG A 594 -27.17 0.94 3.32
N ARG A 595 -27.27 1.45 4.54
CA ARG A 595 -26.88 2.84 4.89
C ARG A 595 -25.39 3.07 4.73
N THR A 596 -24.57 2.14 5.20
CA THR A 596 -23.10 2.22 5.09
C THR A 596 -22.65 2.13 3.63
N LYS A 597 -23.21 1.22 2.84
CA LYS A 597 -22.97 1.15 1.39
C LYS A 597 -23.33 2.46 0.68
N GLN A 598 -24.49 3.04 1.03
CA GLN A 598 -24.92 4.33 0.46
C GLN A 598 -23.97 5.46 0.86
N PHE A 599 -23.48 5.47 2.11
CA PHE A 599 -22.49 6.44 2.55
C PHE A 599 -21.21 6.37 1.70
N TYR A 600 -20.65 5.17 1.48
CA TYR A 600 -19.45 5.02 0.66
C TYR A 600 -19.67 5.46 -0.79
N LYS A 601 -20.84 5.20 -1.37
CA LYS A 601 -21.21 5.66 -2.69
C LYS A 601 -21.22 7.19 -2.78
N ASP A 602 -21.90 7.86 -1.85
CA ASP A 602 -21.97 9.32 -1.81
C ASP A 602 -20.62 9.95 -1.47
N PHE A 603 -19.85 9.30 -0.56
CA PHE A 603 -18.51 9.74 -0.19
C PHE A 603 -17.54 9.67 -1.38
N LEU A 604 -17.70 8.67 -2.23
CA LEU A 604 -16.95 8.58 -3.48
C LEU A 604 -17.26 9.78 -4.39
N LEU A 605 -18.54 10.10 -4.58
CA LEU A 605 -18.96 11.27 -5.36
C LEU A 605 -18.45 12.60 -4.75
N LEU A 606 -18.41 12.72 -3.43
CA LEU A 606 -17.83 13.87 -2.74
C LEU A 606 -16.34 14.03 -3.04
N THR A 607 -15.60 12.94 -2.94
CA THR A 607 -14.11 12.96 -3.00
C THR A 607 -13.54 12.95 -4.41
N GLU A 608 -14.33 12.53 -5.42
CA GLU A 608 -13.93 12.55 -6.82
C GLU A 608 -13.98 13.93 -7.45
N ASN A 609 -14.93 14.73 -7.03
CA ASN A 609 -15.12 16.06 -7.58
C ASN A 609 -14.31 17.08 -6.73
N GLU A 610 -13.20 17.56 -7.31
CA GLU A 610 -12.35 18.58 -6.67
C GLU A 610 -13.17 19.81 -6.24
N THR A 611 -14.20 20.18 -7.05
CA THR A 611 -15.09 21.31 -6.73
C THR A 611 -15.89 21.06 -5.46
N ASN A 612 -16.36 19.82 -5.22
CA ASN A 612 -17.09 19.47 -4.00
C ASN A 612 -16.18 19.57 -2.77
N MET A 613 -14.94 19.04 -2.88
CA MET A 613 -13.96 19.12 -1.81
C MET A 613 -13.52 20.56 -1.53
N GLU A 614 -13.31 21.36 -2.56
CA GLU A 614 -13.01 22.79 -2.40
C GLU A 614 -14.19 23.54 -1.76
N SER A 615 -15.42 23.23 -2.17
CA SER A 615 -16.62 23.83 -1.59
C SER A 615 -16.73 23.49 -0.10
N LEU A 616 -16.50 22.23 0.27
CA LEU A 616 -16.49 21.78 1.66
C LEU A 616 -15.44 22.55 2.50
N LYS A 617 -14.23 22.74 1.97
CA LYS A 617 -13.15 23.47 2.65
C LYS A 617 -13.38 24.97 2.76
N LYS A 618 -14.21 25.56 1.90
CA LYS A 618 -14.55 27.00 1.89
C LYS A 618 -15.68 27.38 2.85
N LEU A 619 -16.37 26.41 3.46
CA LEU A 619 -17.40 26.66 4.47
C LEU A 619 -16.80 27.35 5.70
N ASN A 620 -17.64 27.98 6.52
CA ASN A 620 -17.16 28.84 7.59
C ASN A 620 -17.59 28.39 9.01
N SER A 621 -18.43 27.37 9.11
CA SER A 621 -18.91 26.89 10.42
C SER A 621 -19.29 25.39 10.37
N PRO A 622 -19.32 24.72 11.55
CA PRO A 622 -19.82 23.34 11.65
C PRO A 622 -21.25 23.19 11.14
N LEU A 623 -22.10 24.20 11.36
CA LEU A 623 -23.50 24.20 10.91
C LEU A 623 -23.59 24.25 9.37
N GLU A 624 -22.75 25.06 8.72
CA GLU A 624 -22.68 25.09 7.25
C GLU A 624 -22.22 23.76 6.68
N VAL A 625 -21.22 23.09 7.30
CA VAL A 625 -20.76 21.76 6.89
C VAL A 625 -21.90 20.73 7.04
N TYR A 626 -22.59 20.74 8.16
CA TYR A 626 -23.74 19.87 8.38
C TYR A 626 -24.83 20.11 7.33
N GLN A 627 -25.19 21.37 7.09
CA GLN A 627 -26.19 21.74 6.06
C GLN A 627 -25.72 21.32 4.65
N TYR A 628 -24.45 21.43 4.34
CA TYR A 628 -23.90 20.97 3.06
C TYR A 628 -24.08 19.46 2.85
N PHE A 629 -24.02 18.66 3.92
CA PHE A 629 -24.20 17.22 3.86
C PHE A 629 -25.67 16.78 3.75
N ILE A 630 -26.61 17.56 4.33
CA ILE A 630 -28.01 17.13 4.49
C ILE A 630 -29.04 18.02 3.76
N ARG A 631 -28.61 18.93 2.91
CA ARG A 631 -29.47 19.86 2.17
C ARG A 631 -30.78 19.31 1.68
#